data_024e0515e6f1891c16eace0eca1397b4
#
_entry.id   024e0515e6f1891c16eace0eca1397b4
#
_cell.length_a   1.000
_cell.length_b   1.000
_cell.length_c   1.000
_cell.angle_alpha   90.00
_cell.angle_beta   90.00
_cell.angle_gamma   90.00
#
_symmetry.space_group_name_H-M   'P 1'
#
loop_
_entity.id
_entity.type
_entity.pdbx_description
1 polymer ?
#
loop_
_entity_poly.entity_id
_entity_poly.type
_entity_poly.pdbx_seq_one_letter_code
_entity_poly.pdbx_strand_id
1 'polypeptide(L)'
;MRVLISGASGLLGSALTRELRAVGHEPVALVRRSAGPGEVQWDPNRPLDPAKLADNDAIVHLAGKNIAGIWTKKFKQEVLESRVRGTQTLATAAGEGFRRTGKPRVFVSASGISYYGDRADEDLTEDSATGTGFLAVVARQWEAAAAPAREAGLRVVSLRIGVVLARDGGALKPLLLPFRLGLGGRIGNGKQWWSWIALDDVIGAMRFAVESDGLQGPVNAVSPAPVRNTEFVGALGRQLHRPTIFPLPEFVVRTVMGEMGQELLLTSARVLPAKLTAAGYKFRHPELQDALAAVLK
;
A
#
# COMPACT_ATOMS: atom_id res chain seq x y z
N MET A 1 8.42 19.66 8.18
CA MET A 1 7.30 19.04 8.92
C MET A 1 7.83 17.87 9.72
N ARG A 2 7.29 17.67 10.91
CA ARG A 2 7.53 16.48 11.73
C ARG A 2 6.47 15.42 11.41
N VAL A 3 6.89 14.26 10.89
CA VAL A 3 6.01 13.23 10.35
C VAL A 3 6.15 11.93 11.13
N LEU A 4 5.10 11.55 11.86
CA LEU A 4 5.07 10.31 12.63
C LEU A 4 4.73 9.13 11.71
N ILE A 5 5.55 8.07 11.72
CA ILE A 5 5.41 6.93 10.82
C ILE A 5 5.26 5.64 11.63
N SER A 6 4.12 4.98 11.54
CA SER A 6 3.99 3.60 12.01
C SER A 6 4.44 2.63 10.90
N GLY A 7 5.08 1.52 11.28
CA GLY A 7 5.64 0.59 10.29
C GLY A 7 6.90 1.14 9.61
N ALA A 8 7.63 2.06 10.24
CA ALA A 8 8.84 2.71 9.72
C ALA A 8 9.96 1.74 9.33
N SER A 9 10.01 0.52 9.90
CA SER A 9 11.00 -0.51 9.56
C SER A 9 10.62 -1.38 8.35
N GLY A 10 9.39 -1.25 7.83
CA GLY A 10 8.93 -2.01 6.65
C GLY A 10 9.47 -1.44 5.34
N LEU A 11 9.19 -2.12 4.21
CA LEU A 11 9.60 -1.71 2.87
C LEU A 11 9.23 -0.24 2.58
N LEU A 12 7.95 0.10 2.70
CA LEU A 12 7.46 1.45 2.43
C LEU A 12 7.90 2.44 3.51
N GLY A 13 7.84 2.05 4.78
CA GLY A 13 8.18 2.94 5.89
C GLY A 13 9.65 3.35 5.89
N SER A 14 10.58 2.43 5.63
CA SER A 14 12.01 2.74 5.54
C SER A 14 12.34 3.63 4.33
N ALA A 15 11.70 3.37 3.19
CA ALA A 15 11.86 4.19 2.00
C ALA A 15 11.28 5.61 2.21
N LEU A 16 10.09 5.72 2.80
CA LEU A 16 9.47 7.00 3.13
C LEU A 16 10.33 7.79 4.14
N THR A 17 10.87 7.12 5.14
CA THR A 17 11.78 7.76 6.13
C THR A 17 12.98 8.39 5.45
N ARG A 18 13.60 7.71 4.46
CA ARG A 18 14.73 8.26 3.69
C ARG A 18 14.31 9.44 2.82
N GLU A 19 13.20 9.31 2.09
CA GLU A 19 12.67 10.37 1.22
C GLU A 19 12.35 11.64 2.02
N LEU A 20 11.64 11.52 3.15
CA LEU A 20 11.28 12.65 3.99
C LEU A 20 12.51 13.39 4.54
N ARG A 21 13.54 12.66 4.97
CA ARG A 21 14.81 13.27 5.41
C ARG A 21 15.51 14.00 4.27
N ALA A 22 15.53 13.40 3.07
CA ALA A 22 16.18 13.98 1.90
C ALA A 22 15.58 15.33 1.48
N VAL A 23 14.27 15.54 1.76
CA VAL A 23 13.57 16.81 1.47
C VAL A 23 13.43 17.72 2.69
N GLY A 24 14.16 17.47 3.78
CA GLY A 24 14.21 18.33 4.96
C GLY A 24 13.05 18.18 5.95
N HIS A 25 12.28 17.08 5.88
CA HIS A 25 11.31 16.73 6.93
C HIS A 25 11.97 15.92 8.04
N GLU A 26 11.33 15.91 9.22
CA GLU A 26 11.74 15.12 10.38
C GLU A 26 10.83 13.88 10.53
N PRO A 27 11.21 12.70 10.04
CA PRO A 27 10.45 11.48 10.27
C PRO A 27 10.68 10.95 11.69
N VAL A 28 9.60 10.66 12.39
CA VAL A 28 9.56 10.08 13.74
C VAL A 28 8.99 8.68 13.66
N ALA A 29 9.68 7.66 14.19
CA ALA A 29 9.16 6.30 14.14
C ALA A 29 8.21 6.03 15.31
N LEU A 30 7.02 5.48 15.01
CA LEU A 30 6.10 4.94 16.00
C LEU A 30 6.38 3.44 16.15
N VAL A 31 6.88 3.03 17.31
CA VAL A 31 7.42 1.69 17.55
C VAL A 31 6.64 0.93 18.65
N ARG A 32 6.57 -0.41 18.52
CA ARG A 32 5.92 -1.28 19.52
C ARG A 32 6.86 -1.72 20.65
N ARG A 33 8.16 -1.68 20.40
CA ARG A 33 9.21 -1.88 21.42
C ARG A 33 9.42 -0.62 22.26
N SER A 34 10.27 -0.71 23.27
CA SER A 34 10.73 0.49 23.98
C SER A 34 11.30 1.50 23.00
N ALA A 35 10.86 2.74 23.12
CA ALA A 35 11.28 3.82 22.24
C ALA A 35 12.71 4.26 22.57
N GLY A 36 13.50 4.46 21.52
CA GLY A 36 14.78 5.16 21.57
C GLY A 36 14.60 6.69 21.41
N PRO A 37 15.71 7.45 21.40
CA PRO A 37 15.66 8.89 21.12
C PRO A 37 15.00 9.18 19.76
N GLY A 38 14.06 10.13 19.74
CA GLY A 38 13.34 10.49 18.53
C GLY A 38 12.28 9.48 18.04
N GLU A 39 11.90 8.53 18.88
CA GLU A 39 10.84 7.56 18.60
C GLU A 39 9.67 7.75 19.57
N VAL A 40 8.49 7.27 19.17
CA VAL A 40 7.29 7.22 20.02
C VAL A 40 6.87 5.77 20.24
N GLN A 41 6.73 5.36 21.50
CA GLN A 41 6.23 4.02 21.81
C GLN A 41 4.70 3.98 21.83
N TRP A 42 4.14 2.92 21.24
CA TRP A 42 2.72 2.63 21.28
C TRP A 42 2.42 1.14 21.34
N ASP A 43 1.20 0.81 21.76
CA ASP A 43 0.61 -0.53 21.63
C ASP A 43 -0.69 -0.38 20.81
N PRO A 44 -0.82 -1.02 19.64
CA PRO A 44 -2.03 -0.93 18.82
C PRO A 44 -3.29 -1.47 19.51
N ASN A 45 -3.15 -2.22 20.60
CA ASN A 45 -4.25 -2.79 21.38
C ASN A 45 -4.62 -1.98 22.63
N ARG A 46 -3.96 -0.84 22.88
CA ARG A 46 -4.20 0.01 24.04
C ARG A 46 -4.43 1.46 23.61
N PRO A 47 -5.24 2.23 24.36
CA PRO A 47 -5.38 3.66 24.08
C PRO A 47 -4.00 4.33 24.04
N LEU A 48 -3.81 5.19 23.06
CA LEU A 48 -2.60 6.00 22.91
C LEU A 48 -2.87 7.40 23.45
N ASP A 49 -2.00 7.88 24.33
CA ASP A 49 -2.08 9.25 24.83
C ASP A 49 -1.90 10.28 23.69
N PRO A 50 -2.91 11.13 23.42
CA PRO A 50 -2.86 12.16 22.39
C PRO A 50 -1.69 13.12 22.56
N ALA A 51 -1.20 13.36 23.76
CA ALA A 51 -0.05 14.23 24.02
C ALA A 51 1.23 13.76 23.31
N LYS A 52 1.38 12.45 23.11
CA LYS A 52 2.51 11.87 22.37
C LYS A 52 2.50 12.23 20.87
N LEU A 53 1.38 12.73 20.35
CA LEU A 53 1.21 13.09 18.96
C LEU A 53 1.29 14.61 18.71
N ALA A 54 1.23 15.42 19.76
CA ALA A 54 1.03 16.86 19.71
C ALA A 54 2.12 17.63 18.91
N ASP A 55 3.36 17.12 18.92
CA ASP A 55 4.48 17.75 18.22
C ASP A 55 4.57 17.36 16.73
N ASN A 56 3.70 16.48 16.23
CA ASN A 56 3.77 16.02 14.86
C ASN A 56 2.80 16.79 13.97
N ASP A 57 3.26 17.16 12.78
CA ASP A 57 2.44 17.87 11.78
C ASP A 57 1.58 16.90 10.96
N ALA A 58 2.06 15.66 10.78
CA ALA A 58 1.41 14.62 9.99
C ALA A 58 1.63 13.23 10.59
N ILE A 59 0.70 12.31 10.30
CA ILE A 59 0.83 10.89 10.63
C ILE A 59 0.72 10.08 9.35
N VAL A 60 1.66 9.13 9.14
CA VAL A 60 1.60 8.11 8.08
C VAL A 60 1.53 6.73 8.72
N HIS A 61 0.39 6.06 8.56
CA HIS A 61 0.11 4.76 9.17
C HIS A 61 0.28 3.63 8.14
N LEU A 62 1.41 2.89 8.26
CA LEU A 62 1.77 1.78 7.36
C LEU A 62 1.83 0.43 8.09
N ALA A 63 1.60 0.41 9.41
CA ALA A 63 1.69 -0.82 10.19
C ALA A 63 0.54 -1.77 9.86
N GLY A 64 0.88 -3.04 9.63
CA GLY A 64 -0.06 -4.13 9.40
C GLY A 64 0.67 -5.45 9.29
N LYS A 65 -0.02 -6.56 9.60
CA LYS A 65 0.51 -7.90 9.41
C LYS A 65 0.72 -8.19 7.92
N ASN A 66 1.85 -8.81 7.57
CA ASN A 66 2.08 -9.26 6.20
C ASN A 66 0.98 -10.24 5.77
N ILE A 67 0.44 -10.07 4.56
CA ILE A 67 -0.62 -10.90 3.99
C ILE A 67 -0.08 -12.19 3.36
N ALA A 68 1.22 -12.26 3.07
CA ALA A 68 1.84 -13.47 2.55
C ALA A 68 1.92 -14.54 3.65
N GLY A 69 1.30 -15.68 3.42
CA GLY A 69 1.26 -16.80 4.36
C GLY A 69 0.11 -17.76 4.07
N ILE A 70 -0.05 -18.78 4.91
CA ILE A 70 -1.18 -19.72 4.79
C ILE A 70 -2.42 -19.07 5.41
N TRP A 71 -3.45 -18.85 4.63
CA TRP A 71 -4.68 -18.18 5.03
C TRP A 71 -5.63 -19.08 5.83
N THR A 72 -5.24 -19.41 7.06
CA THR A 72 -6.15 -20.02 8.03
C THR A 72 -7.14 -18.95 8.56
N LYS A 73 -8.24 -19.40 9.20
CA LYS A 73 -9.17 -18.48 9.88
C LYS A 73 -8.45 -17.54 10.85
N LYS A 74 -7.54 -18.09 11.66
CA LYS A 74 -6.73 -17.32 12.62
C LYS A 74 -5.84 -16.30 11.91
N PHE A 75 -5.13 -16.69 10.84
CA PHE A 75 -4.27 -15.78 10.09
C PHE A 75 -5.05 -14.64 9.46
N LYS A 76 -6.20 -14.93 8.84
CA LYS A 76 -7.11 -13.92 8.27
C LYS A 76 -7.60 -12.93 9.34
N GLN A 77 -7.99 -13.44 10.50
CA GLN A 77 -8.37 -12.61 11.65
C GLN A 77 -7.22 -11.66 12.07
N GLU A 78 -6.02 -12.17 12.21
CA GLU A 78 -4.84 -11.36 12.58
C GLU A 78 -4.49 -10.32 11.52
N VAL A 79 -4.66 -10.64 10.22
CA VAL A 79 -4.49 -9.66 9.12
C VAL A 79 -5.49 -8.52 9.26
N LEU A 80 -6.76 -8.84 9.51
CA LEU A 80 -7.82 -7.84 9.68
C LEU A 80 -7.59 -6.99 10.94
N GLU A 81 -7.42 -7.65 12.10
CA GLU A 81 -7.30 -6.98 13.39
C GLU A 81 -6.07 -6.07 13.47
N SER A 82 -4.93 -6.50 12.93
CA SER A 82 -3.70 -5.69 12.92
C SER A 82 -3.88 -4.35 12.21
N ARG A 83 -4.78 -4.28 11.23
CA ARG A 83 -5.10 -3.07 10.47
C ARG A 83 -6.17 -2.24 11.18
N VAL A 84 -7.30 -2.86 11.49
CA VAL A 84 -8.46 -2.17 12.05
C VAL A 84 -8.13 -1.58 13.43
N ARG A 85 -7.62 -2.40 14.36
CA ARG A 85 -7.31 -1.93 15.73
C ARG A 85 -6.22 -0.87 15.72
N GLY A 86 -5.10 -1.13 15.00
CA GLY A 86 -4.00 -0.17 14.94
C GLY A 86 -4.42 1.17 14.37
N THR A 87 -5.21 1.15 13.28
CA THR A 87 -5.71 2.39 12.66
C THR A 87 -6.67 3.11 13.60
N GLN A 88 -7.62 2.40 14.21
CA GLN A 88 -8.59 3.00 15.13
C GLN A 88 -7.90 3.65 16.33
N THR A 89 -6.95 2.94 16.98
CA THR A 89 -6.19 3.47 18.11
C THR A 89 -5.46 4.76 17.74
N LEU A 90 -4.76 4.75 16.60
CA LEU A 90 -3.97 5.90 16.17
C LEU A 90 -4.87 7.06 15.68
N ALA A 91 -5.95 6.75 14.97
CA ALA A 91 -6.91 7.75 14.49
C ALA A 91 -7.68 8.44 15.63
N THR A 92 -8.04 7.68 16.69
CA THR A 92 -8.66 8.25 17.90
C THR A 92 -7.71 9.23 18.58
N ALA A 93 -6.48 8.81 18.86
CA ALA A 93 -5.49 9.68 19.50
C ALA A 93 -5.15 10.91 18.64
N ALA A 94 -5.04 10.74 17.31
CA ALA A 94 -4.81 11.84 16.38
C ALA A 94 -5.97 12.84 16.37
N GLY A 95 -7.22 12.36 16.36
CA GLY A 95 -8.42 13.19 16.41
C GLY A 95 -8.53 14.00 17.71
N GLU A 96 -8.24 13.38 18.84
CA GLU A 96 -8.20 14.07 20.13
C GLU A 96 -7.06 15.10 20.19
N GLY A 97 -5.87 14.76 19.70
CA GLY A 97 -4.74 15.69 19.60
C GLY A 97 -5.09 16.91 18.77
N PHE A 98 -5.69 16.70 17.59
CA PHE A 98 -6.13 17.77 16.70
C PHE A 98 -7.13 18.71 17.36
N ARG A 99 -8.15 18.20 18.05
CA ARG A 99 -9.12 19.06 18.77
C ARG A 99 -8.47 19.92 19.86
N ARG A 100 -7.37 19.43 20.47
CA ARG A 100 -6.68 20.15 21.56
C ARG A 100 -5.67 21.18 21.04
N THR A 101 -4.95 20.88 19.96
CA THR A 101 -3.76 21.63 19.55
C THR A 101 -3.77 22.08 18.08
N GLY A 102 -4.73 21.64 17.28
CA GLY A 102 -4.73 21.81 15.82
C GLY A 102 -3.70 20.90 15.10
N LYS A 103 -3.08 19.94 15.81
CA LYS A 103 -2.10 18.97 15.26
C LYS A 103 -2.42 17.54 15.71
N PRO A 104 -2.06 16.55 14.86
CA PRO A 104 -1.55 16.64 13.48
C PRO A 104 -2.62 17.18 12.52
N ARG A 105 -2.22 17.70 11.36
CA ARG A 105 -3.16 18.26 10.35
C ARG A 105 -3.65 17.21 9.35
N VAL A 106 -2.90 16.15 9.16
CA VAL A 106 -3.22 15.09 8.21
C VAL A 106 -2.92 13.70 8.77
N PHE A 107 -3.82 12.78 8.47
CA PHE A 107 -3.69 11.36 8.77
C PHE A 107 -3.71 10.58 7.45
N VAL A 108 -2.55 10.10 7.00
CA VAL A 108 -2.40 9.25 5.81
C VAL A 108 -2.36 7.79 6.27
N SER A 109 -3.33 7.00 5.86
CA SER A 109 -3.39 5.55 6.15
C SER A 109 -3.15 4.74 4.88
N ALA A 110 -2.35 3.70 4.99
CA ALA A 110 -2.30 2.71 3.93
C ALA A 110 -3.64 1.98 3.81
N SER A 111 -3.97 1.59 2.58
CA SER A 111 -5.03 0.68 2.17
C SER A 111 -4.52 -0.11 0.95
N GLY A 112 -5.37 -0.84 0.24
CA GLY A 112 -4.96 -1.58 -0.96
C GLY A 112 -6.02 -1.56 -2.05
N ILE A 113 -5.58 -1.71 -3.30
CA ILE A 113 -6.48 -1.80 -4.46
C ILE A 113 -7.38 -3.04 -4.42
N SER A 114 -7.06 -4.02 -3.56
CA SER A 114 -7.95 -5.14 -3.26
C SER A 114 -9.33 -4.71 -2.74
N TYR A 115 -9.49 -3.45 -2.34
CA TYR A 115 -10.79 -2.81 -2.08
C TYR A 115 -11.78 -3.07 -3.20
N TYR A 116 -11.33 -3.07 -4.45
CA TYR A 116 -12.19 -3.22 -5.62
C TYR A 116 -12.56 -4.67 -5.94
N GLY A 117 -11.82 -5.67 -5.42
CA GLY A 117 -12.01 -7.08 -5.77
C GLY A 117 -11.77 -7.37 -7.25
N ASP A 118 -12.40 -8.44 -7.76
CA ASP A 118 -12.34 -8.80 -9.18
C ASP A 118 -13.42 -8.03 -9.97
N ARG A 119 -13.00 -7.21 -10.90
CA ARG A 119 -13.86 -6.33 -11.71
C ARG A 119 -13.59 -6.46 -13.20
N ALA A 120 -12.98 -7.56 -13.61
CA ALA A 120 -12.67 -7.87 -15.02
C ALA A 120 -11.96 -6.70 -15.73
N ASP A 121 -12.62 -6.05 -16.70
CA ASP A 121 -12.07 -4.99 -17.56
C ASP A 121 -12.58 -3.58 -17.20
N GLU A 122 -13.32 -3.45 -16.10
CA GLU A 122 -13.86 -2.18 -15.65
C GLU A 122 -12.76 -1.22 -15.23
N ASP A 123 -12.82 0.03 -15.69
CA ASP A 123 -11.95 1.11 -15.22
C ASP A 123 -12.38 1.55 -13.82
N LEU A 124 -11.48 1.39 -12.85
CA LEU A 124 -11.75 1.61 -11.44
C LEU A 124 -11.07 2.89 -10.96
N THR A 125 -11.86 3.83 -10.49
CA THR A 125 -11.41 5.06 -9.86
C THR A 125 -11.71 5.04 -8.37
N GLU A 126 -11.34 6.09 -7.66
CA GLU A 126 -11.61 6.22 -6.22
C GLU A 126 -13.11 6.22 -5.88
N ASP A 127 -13.96 6.58 -6.84
CA ASP A 127 -15.42 6.62 -6.69
C ASP A 127 -16.10 5.28 -6.99
N SER A 128 -15.35 4.31 -7.52
CA SER A 128 -15.87 2.97 -7.80
C SER A 128 -16.22 2.22 -6.50
N ALA A 129 -17.33 1.49 -6.55
CA ALA A 129 -17.82 0.71 -5.41
C ALA A 129 -16.83 -0.38 -4.99
N THR A 130 -16.90 -0.79 -3.71
CA THR A 130 -16.13 -1.92 -3.18
C THR A 130 -16.54 -3.22 -3.86
N GLY A 131 -15.56 -4.09 -4.09
CA GLY A 131 -15.79 -5.44 -4.58
C GLY A 131 -16.04 -6.46 -3.46
N THR A 132 -15.87 -7.72 -3.81
CA THR A 132 -16.03 -8.88 -2.93
C THR A 132 -14.67 -9.54 -2.65
N GLY A 133 -14.64 -10.48 -1.70
CA GLY A 133 -13.45 -11.22 -1.28
C GLY A 133 -12.94 -10.76 0.08
N PHE A 134 -12.04 -11.56 0.65
CA PHE A 134 -11.51 -11.30 1.98
C PHE A 134 -10.73 -9.98 2.05
N LEU A 135 -9.84 -9.73 1.09
CA LEU A 135 -9.05 -8.49 1.08
C LEU A 135 -9.89 -7.24 0.81
N ALA A 136 -10.99 -7.34 0.06
CA ALA A 136 -11.92 -6.23 -0.11
C ALA A 136 -12.60 -5.86 1.22
N VAL A 137 -13.01 -6.88 2.00
CA VAL A 137 -13.54 -6.67 3.36
C VAL A 137 -12.50 -6.04 4.27
N VAL A 138 -11.24 -6.53 4.23
CA VAL A 138 -10.13 -5.96 5.00
C VAL A 138 -9.90 -4.50 4.65
N ALA A 139 -9.80 -4.16 3.36
CA ALA A 139 -9.54 -2.78 2.92
C ALA A 139 -10.67 -1.83 3.35
N ARG A 140 -11.93 -2.24 3.17
CA ARG A 140 -13.10 -1.46 3.60
C ARG A 140 -13.10 -1.19 5.10
N GLN A 141 -12.86 -2.21 5.92
CA GLN A 141 -12.83 -2.04 7.38
C GLN A 141 -11.61 -1.24 7.84
N TRP A 142 -10.49 -1.40 7.15
CA TRP A 142 -9.29 -0.60 7.40
C TRP A 142 -9.53 0.89 7.17
N GLU A 143 -10.11 1.27 6.02
CA GLU A 143 -10.46 2.66 5.71
C GLU A 143 -11.50 3.22 6.68
N ALA A 144 -12.49 2.41 7.09
CA ALA A 144 -13.51 2.80 8.06
C ALA A 144 -12.90 3.07 9.46
N ALA A 145 -11.86 2.35 9.85
CA ALA A 145 -11.20 2.51 11.15
C ALA A 145 -10.55 3.89 11.36
N ALA A 146 -10.35 4.67 10.29
CA ALA A 146 -9.87 6.05 10.37
C ALA A 146 -10.98 7.09 10.66
N ALA A 147 -12.25 6.64 10.84
CA ALA A 147 -13.38 7.53 11.12
C ALA A 147 -13.15 8.50 12.29
N PRO A 148 -12.58 8.10 13.44
CA PRO A 148 -12.39 9.03 14.56
C PRO A 148 -11.52 10.27 14.20
N ALA A 149 -10.51 10.10 13.37
CA ALA A 149 -9.71 11.22 12.89
C ALA A 149 -10.52 12.15 11.98
N ARG A 150 -11.31 11.57 11.06
CA ARG A 150 -12.16 12.33 10.13
C ARG A 150 -13.25 13.10 10.87
N GLU A 151 -13.93 12.48 11.83
CA GLU A 151 -14.96 13.09 12.66
C GLU A 151 -14.43 14.22 13.56
N ALA A 152 -13.14 14.15 13.87
CA ALA A 152 -12.45 15.22 14.59
C ALA A 152 -12.10 16.43 13.71
N GLY A 153 -12.23 16.32 12.38
CA GLY A 153 -11.90 17.36 11.42
C GLY A 153 -10.52 17.24 10.79
N LEU A 154 -9.75 16.15 11.08
CA LEU A 154 -8.49 15.93 10.38
C LEU A 154 -8.72 15.63 8.91
N ARG A 155 -7.80 16.07 8.08
CA ARG A 155 -7.70 15.59 6.72
C ARG A 155 -7.20 14.14 6.73
N VAL A 156 -8.04 13.22 6.28
CA VAL A 156 -7.73 11.78 6.22
C VAL A 156 -7.56 11.37 4.78
N VAL A 157 -6.43 10.70 4.47
CA VAL A 157 -6.13 10.13 3.15
C VAL A 157 -5.94 8.63 3.31
N SER A 158 -6.76 7.84 2.61
CA SER A 158 -6.63 6.37 2.54
C SER A 158 -5.96 6.00 1.22
N LEU A 159 -4.66 5.65 1.25
CA LEU A 159 -3.91 5.29 0.05
C LEU A 159 -4.17 3.83 -0.32
N ARG A 160 -4.97 3.60 -1.38
CA ARG A 160 -5.20 2.29 -1.99
C ARG A 160 -4.00 1.94 -2.87
N ILE A 161 -3.04 1.25 -2.27
CA ILE A 161 -1.74 0.95 -2.89
C ILE A 161 -1.88 -0.25 -3.82
N GLY A 162 -1.36 -0.11 -5.04
CA GLY A 162 -1.27 -1.16 -6.05
C GLY A 162 -0.17 -2.18 -5.78
N VAL A 163 0.12 -2.98 -6.78
CA VAL A 163 1.21 -3.96 -6.76
C VAL A 163 2.55 -3.22 -6.76
N VAL A 164 3.20 -3.14 -5.60
CA VAL A 164 4.46 -2.40 -5.46
C VAL A 164 5.62 -3.15 -6.10
N LEU A 165 6.31 -2.50 -7.03
CA LEU A 165 7.52 -3.00 -7.67
C LEU A 165 8.74 -2.51 -6.90
N ALA A 166 9.41 -3.44 -6.20
CA ALA A 166 10.65 -3.20 -5.49
C ALA A 166 11.56 -4.44 -5.59
N ARG A 167 12.86 -4.24 -5.78
CA ARG A 167 13.84 -5.34 -5.92
C ARG A 167 13.91 -6.22 -4.68
N ASP A 168 13.96 -5.58 -3.51
CA ASP A 168 14.19 -6.27 -2.24
C ASP A 168 12.91 -6.55 -1.44
N GLY A 169 11.75 -6.32 -2.06
CA GLY A 169 10.46 -6.49 -1.40
C GLY A 169 9.28 -6.45 -2.36
N GLY A 170 8.08 -6.23 -1.80
CA GLY A 170 6.85 -6.14 -2.58
C GLY A 170 6.53 -7.41 -3.36
N ALA A 171 5.76 -7.26 -4.42
CA ALA A 171 5.33 -8.39 -5.26
C ALA A 171 6.42 -8.87 -6.23
N LEU A 172 7.43 -8.05 -6.52
CA LEU A 172 8.46 -8.39 -7.50
C LEU A 172 9.47 -9.39 -6.94
N LYS A 173 9.87 -9.25 -5.67
CA LYS A 173 10.88 -10.10 -5.04
C LYS A 173 10.65 -11.60 -5.20
N PRO A 174 9.45 -12.16 -4.91
CA PRO A 174 9.20 -13.60 -5.09
C PRO A 174 9.22 -14.04 -6.56
N LEU A 175 8.97 -13.14 -7.50
CA LEU A 175 8.99 -13.44 -8.93
C LEU A 175 10.41 -13.48 -9.51
N LEU A 176 11.37 -12.75 -8.92
CA LEU A 176 12.70 -12.61 -9.50
C LEU A 176 13.46 -13.93 -9.63
N LEU A 177 13.40 -14.81 -8.63
CA LEU A 177 14.15 -16.07 -8.68
C LEU A 177 13.64 -17.00 -9.79
N PRO A 178 12.34 -17.35 -9.90
CA PRO A 178 11.83 -18.14 -11.01
C PRO A 178 12.16 -17.53 -12.38
N PHE A 179 12.00 -16.22 -12.54
CA PHE A 179 12.28 -15.55 -13.80
C PHE A 179 13.76 -15.60 -14.17
N ARG A 180 14.67 -15.36 -13.22
CA ARG A 180 16.14 -15.49 -13.46
C ARG A 180 16.58 -16.88 -13.89
N LEU A 181 15.87 -17.91 -13.42
CA LEU A 181 16.08 -19.31 -13.82
C LEU A 181 15.40 -19.66 -15.17
N GLY A 182 14.74 -18.70 -15.82
CA GLY A 182 14.02 -18.95 -17.08
C GLY A 182 12.71 -19.71 -16.93
N LEU A 183 12.22 -19.86 -15.70
CA LEU A 183 10.97 -20.56 -15.35
C LEU A 183 9.77 -19.60 -15.26
N GLY A 184 9.94 -18.34 -15.69
CA GLY A 184 8.88 -17.34 -15.70
C GLY A 184 7.82 -17.59 -16.77
N GLY A 185 6.58 -17.15 -16.51
CA GLY A 185 5.51 -17.22 -17.47
C GLY A 185 4.22 -16.60 -16.95
N ARG A 186 3.21 -16.53 -17.84
CA ARG A 186 1.90 -16.00 -17.50
C ARG A 186 1.24 -16.80 -16.39
N ILE A 187 0.46 -16.12 -15.57
CA ILE A 187 -0.32 -16.72 -14.49
C ILE A 187 -1.77 -16.90 -14.96
N GLY A 188 -2.29 -18.11 -14.87
CA GLY A 188 -3.62 -18.44 -15.39
C GLY A 188 -3.74 -18.17 -16.88
N ASN A 189 -4.79 -17.45 -17.29
CA ASN A 189 -4.99 -17.03 -18.68
C ASN A 189 -4.17 -15.79 -19.07
N GLY A 190 -3.57 -15.09 -18.10
CA GLY A 190 -2.75 -13.91 -18.31
C GLY A 190 -3.53 -12.64 -18.69
N LYS A 191 -4.87 -12.67 -18.71
CA LYS A 191 -5.72 -11.55 -19.11
C LYS A 191 -6.08 -10.63 -17.96
N GLN A 192 -5.84 -11.03 -16.72
CA GLN A 192 -6.14 -10.21 -15.55
C GLN A 192 -5.28 -8.94 -15.53
N TRP A 193 -5.89 -7.81 -15.18
CA TRP A 193 -5.23 -6.53 -15.01
C TRP A 193 -4.44 -6.47 -13.72
N TRP A 194 -3.21 -6.01 -13.83
CA TRP A 194 -2.32 -5.73 -12.72
C TRP A 194 -2.07 -4.21 -12.66
N SER A 195 -2.65 -3.58 -11.66
CA SER A 195 -2.40 -2.16 -11.35
C SER A 195 -1.22 -2.07 -10.41
N TRP A 196 -0.10 -1.71 -10.96
CA TRP A 196 1.21 -1.68 -10.32
C TRP A 196 1.64 -0.25 -9.97
N ILE A 197 2.67 -0.11 -9.15
CA ILE A 197 3.34 1.16 -8.89
C ILE A 197 4.82 0.90 -8.55
N ALA A 198 5.73 1.74 -9.03
CA ALA A 198 7.14 1.71 -8.61
C ALA A 198 7.29 2.16 -7.15
N LEU A 199 8.28 1.64 -6.43
CA LEU A 199 8.53 2.02 -5.04
C LEU A 199 8.69 3.54 -4.89
N ASP A 200 9.48 4.18 -5.75
CA ASP A 200 9.72 5.62 -5.69
C ASP A 200 8.44 6.44 -5.90
N ASP A 201 7.53 5.96 -6.74
CA ASP A 201 6.25 6.64 -6.99
C ASP A 201 5.26 6.47 -5.83
N VAL A 202 5.18 5.28 -5.20
CA VAL A 202 4.32 5.16 -4.02
C VAL A 202 4.84 5.99 -2.85
N ILE A 203 6.16 6.10 -2.69
CA ILE A 203 6.77 6.97 -1.68
C ILE A 203 6.53 8.44 -2.00
N GLY A 204 6.69 8.83 -3.26
CA GLY A 204 6.35 10.18 -3.74
C GLY A 204 4.88 10.52 -3.52
N ALA A 205 3.95 9.61 -3.80
CA ALA A 205 2.52 9.79 -3.56
C ALA A 205 2.19 9.93 -2.06
N MET A 206 2.88 9.18 -1.17
CA MET A 206 2.74 9.33 0.28
C MET A 206 3.20 10.72 0.75
N ARG A 207 4.38 11.16 0.27
CA ARG A 207 4.89 12.50 0.56
C ARG A 207 3.93 13.57 0.04
N PHE A 208 3.47 13.44 -1.20
CA PHE A 208 2.51 14.36 -1.80
C PHE A 208 1.19 14.43 -1.02
N ALA A 209 0.70 13.30 -0.49
CA ALA A 209 -0.48 13.26 0.37
C ALA A 209 -0.25 13.97 1.72
N VAL A 210 0.97 13.98 2.25
CA VAL A 210 1.33 14.72 3.46
C VAL A 210 1.37 16.23 3.17
N GLU A 211 1.99 16.64 2.07
CA GLU A 211 2.28 18.03 1.72
C GLU A 211 1.10 18.76 1.07
N SER A 212 0.23 18.04 0.33
CA SER A 212 -0.88 18.64 -0.44
C SER A 212 -2.17 18.69 0.35
N ASP A 213 -2.72 19.89 0.54
CA ASP A 213 -4.00 20.07 1.22
C ASP A 213 -5.22 19.62 0.38
N GLY A 214 -5.06 19.48 -0.93
CA GLY A 214 -6.14 19.12 -1.86
C GLY A 214 -6.50 17.64 -1.87
N LEU A 215 -5.68 16.73 -1.30
CA LEU A 215 -5.98 15.30 -1.28
C LEU A 215 -6.68 14.90 0.01
N GLN A 216 -7.86 14.25 -0.13
CA GLN A 216 -8.61 13.67 0.98
C GLN A 216 -9.43 12.44 0.57
N GLY A 217 -9.81 11.62 1.56
CA GLY A 217 -10.56 10.38 1.35
C GLY A 217 -9.71 9.29 0.68
N PRO A 218 -10.34 8.36 -0.07
CA PRO A 218 -9.62 7.34 -0.81
C PRO A 218 -8.79 7.95 -1.96
N VAL A 219 -7.57 7.44 -2.15
CA VAL A 219 -6.65 7.84 -3.23
C VAL A 219 -5.95 6.60 -3.76
N ASN A 220 -6.06 6.34 -5.05
CA ASN A 220 -5.41 5.23 -5.71
C ASN A 220 -3.92 5.52 -5.95
N ALA A 221 -3.05 4.83 -5.23
CA ALA A 221 -1.60 4.89 -5.42
C ALA A 221 -1.17 3.76 -6.38
N VAL A 222 -1.41 3.98 -7.66
CA VAL A 222 -1.06 3.09 -8.79
C VAL A 222 -0.44 3.89 -9.92
N SER A 223 0.31 3.23 -10.81
CA SER A 223 0.75 3.84 -12.08
C SER A 223 -0.47 4.17 -12.96
N PRO A 224 -0.41 5.23 -13.79
CA PRO A 224 -1.46 5.55 -14.76
C PRO A 224 -1.58 4.53 -15.89
N ALA A 225 -0.62 3.62 -16.04
CA ALA A 225 -0.57 2.58 -17.07
C ALA A 225 -0.71 1.17 -16.48
N PRO A 226 -1.91 0.74 -16.03
CA PRO A 226 -2.14 -0.65 -15.64
C PRO A 226 -1.92 -1.57 -16.84
N VAL A 227 -1.43 -2.80 -16.60
CA VAL A 227 -1.10 -3.75 -17.67
C VAL A 227 -1.76 -5.10 -17.44
N ARG A 228 -1.90 -5.91 -18.49
CA ARG A 228 -2.28 -7.32 -18.35
C ARG A 228 -1.12 -8.12 -17.76
N ASN A 229 -1.43 -9.20 -17.02
CA ASN A 229 -0.40 -10.10 -16.50
C ASN A 229 0.55 -10.59 -17.60
N THR A 230 0.04 -10.92 -18.79
CA THR A 230 0.86 -11.33 -19.93
C THR A 230 1.86 -10.24 -20.34
N GLU A 231 1.46 -8.98 -20.35
CA GLU A 231 2.32 -7.84 -20.69
C GLU A 231 3.38 -7.61 -19.60
N PHE A 232 2.97 -7.69 -18.32
CA PHE A 232 3.88 -7.62 -17.19
C PHE A 232 4.97 -8.69 -17.25
N VAL A 233 4.55 -9.94 -17.46
CA VAL A 233 5.46 -11.10 -17.58
C VAL A 233 6.43 -10.92 -18.75
N GLY A 234 5.94 -10.49 -19.90
CA GLY A 234 6.79 -10.19 -21.07
C GLY A 234 7.79 -9.07 -20.80
N ALA A 235 7.37 -7.99 -20.15
CA ALA A 235 8.24 -6.88 -19.79
C ALA A 235 9.33 -7.31 -18.79
N LEU A 236 8.97 -8.07 -17.75
CA LEU A 236 9.91 -8.59 -16.76
C LEU A 236 10.92 -9.55 -17.40
N GLY A 237 10.46 -10.44 -18.28
CA GLY A 237 11.34 -11.37 -19.01
C GLY A 237 12.35 -10.63 -19.89
N ARG A 238 11.93 -9.62 -20.64
CA ARG A 238 12.83 -8.77 -21.44
C ARG A 238 13.86 -8.08 -20.56
N GLN A 239 13.44 -7.48 -19.45
CA GLN A 239 14.36 -6.78 -18.54
C GLN A 239 15.40 -7.72 -17.89
N LEU A 240 15.04 -8.97 -17.64
CA LEU A 240 15.93 -9.98 -17.07
C LEU A 240 16.71 -10.77 -18.13
N HIS A 241 16.44 -10.54 -19.42
CA HIS A 241 17.00 -11.31 -20.56
C HIS A 241 16.71 -12.81 -20.40
N ARG A 242 15.46 -13.17 -20.05
CA ARG A 242 15.01 -14.54 -19.84
C ARG A 242 13.70 -14.83 -20.58
N PRO A 243 13.54 -16.05 -21.13
CA PRO A 243 12.27 -16.49 -21.71
C PRO A 243 11.18 -16.55 -20.65
N THR A 244 9.93 -16.40 -21.12
CA THR A 244 8.73 -16.43 -20.25
C THR A 244 7.69 -17.43 -20.79
N ILE A 245 8.16 -18.61 -21.13
CA ILE A 245 7.38 -19.65 -21.84
C ILE A 245 6.70 -20.66 -20.92
N PHE A 246 7.00 -20.66 -19.61
CA PHE A 246 6.44 -21.62 -18.65
C PHE A 246 5.25 -21.01 -17.90
N PRO A 247 4.00 -21.24 -18.37
CA PRO A 247 2.84 -20.68 -17.68
C PRO A 247 2.64 -21.33 -16.31
N LEU A 248 2.17 -20.54 -15.34
CA LEU A 248 1.68 -21.05 -14.06
C LEU A 248 0.16 -21.25 -14.17
N PRO A 249 -0.35 -22.47 -14.34
CA PRO A 249 -1.77 -22.72 -14.53
C PRO A 249 -2.61 -22.27 -13.34
N GLU A 250 -3.81 -21.81 -13.60
CA GLU A 250 -4.73 -21.34 -12.56
C GLU A 250 -5.01 -22.40 -11.48
N PHE A 251 -5.21 -23.67 -11.90
CA PHE A 251 -5.45 -24.75 -10.94
C PHE A 251 -4.27 -24.95 -9.98
N VAL A 252 -3.02 -24.74 -10.44
CA VAL A 252 -1.84 -24.82 -9.57
C VAL A 252 -1.86 -23.70 -8.55
N VAL A 253 -2.17 -22.47 -8.98
CA VAL A 253 -2.30 -21.32 -8.07
C VAL A 253 -3.36 -21.58 -7.00
N ARG A 254 -4.54 -22.06 -7.42
CA ARG A 254 -5.65 -22.39 -6.51
C ARG A 254 -5.31 -23.52 -5.54
N THR A 255 -4.63 -24.57 -6.01
CA THR A 255 -4.30 -25.74 -5.18
C THR A 255 -3.16 -25.46 -4.21
N VAL A 256 -2.08 -24.77 -4.66
CA VAL A 256 -0.88 -24.53 -3.86
C VAL A 256 -1.03 -23.33 -2.95
N MET A 257 -1.62 -22.24 -3.46
CA MET A 257 -1.73 -20.96 -2.73
C MET A 257 -3.14 -20.70 -2.18
N GLY A 258 -4.12 -21.52 -2.56
CA GLY A 258 -5.51 -21.42 -2.09
C GLY A 258 -6.12 -20.03 -2.37
N GLU A 259 -6.90 -19.54 -1.40
CA GLU A 259 -7.57 -18.24 -1.45
C GLU A 259 -6.60 -17.07 -1.63
N MET A 260 -5.40 -17.15 -1.02
CA MET A 260 -4.37 -16.11 -1.19
C MET A 260 -3.94 -15.97 -2.66
N GLY A 261 -3.69 -17.08 -3.33
CA GLY A 261 -3.33 -17.06 -4.75
C GLY A 261 -4.45 -16.54 -5.63
N GLN A 262 -5.70 -16.92 -5.32
CA GLN A 262 -6.88 -16.40 -6.00
C GLN A 262 -6.95 -14.89 -5.91
N GLU A 263 -6.87 -14.33 -4.71
CA GLU A 263 -7.06 -12.89 -4.48
C GLU A 263 -5.85 -12.04 -4.91
N LEU A 264 -4.62 -12.56 -4.83
CA LEU A 264 -3.41 -11.78 -5.15
C LEU A 264 -2.92 -11.91 -6.59
N LEU A 265 -3.17 -13.06 -7.24
CA LEU A 265 -2.57 -13.35 -8.55
C LEU A 265 -3.60 -13.47 -9.68
N LEU A 266 -4.82 -13.94 -9.38
CA LEU A 266 -5.84 -14.21 -10.39
C LEU A 266 -6.91 -13.13 -10.49
N THR A 267 -7.03 -12.26 -9.50
CA THR A 267 -7.96 -11.12 -9.48
C THR A 267 -7.57 -10.08 -10.53
N SER A 268 -8.56 -9.58 -11.26
CA SER A 268 -8.44 -8.55 -12.28
C SER A 268 -8.99 -7.22 -11.75
N ALA A 269 -8.13 -6.20 -11.68
CA ALA A 269 -8.53 -4.84 -11.27
C ALA A 269 -7.74 -3.80 -12.06
N ARG A 270 -8.42 -3.13 -12.99
CA ARG A 270 -7.86 -2.04 -13.79
C ARG A 270 -8.07 -0.71 -13.06
N VAL A 271 -7.17 -0.42 -12.13
CA VAL A 271 -7.28 0.75 -11.25
C VAL A 271 -6.51 1.93 -11.83
N LEU A 272 -7.13 3.10 -11.82
CA LEU A 272 -6.57 4.35 -12.32
C LEU A 272 -6.36 5.35 -11.16
N PRO A 273 -5.26 6.13 -11.16
CA PRO A 273 -4.94 7.11 -10.13
C PRO A 273 -5.62 8.45 -10.39
N ALA A 274 -6.98 8.48 -10.47
CA ALA A 274 -7.71 9.66 -10.93
C ALA A 274 -7.46 10.88 -10.05
N LYS A 275 -7.48 10.74 -8.71
CA LYS A 275 -7.23 11.85 -7.79
C LYS A 275 -5.78 12.33 -7.79
N LEU A 276 -4.79 11.43 -7.86
CA LEU A 276 -3.38 11.84 -7.95
C LEU A 276 -3.13 12.63 -9.25
N THR A 277 -3.68 12.15 -10.37
CA THR A 277 -3.57 12.82 -11.67
C THR A 277 -4.24 14.20 -11.65
N ALA A 278 -5.47 14.27 -11.14
CA ALA A 278 -6.21 15.53 -11.03
C ALA A 278 -5.52 16.54 -10.10
N ALA A 279 -4.87 16.06 -9.02
CA ALA A 279 -4.10 16.89 -8.10
C ALA A 279 -2.73 17.31 -8.67
N GLY A 280 -2.36 16.86 -9.87
CA GLY A 280 -1.11 17.24 -10.54
C GLY A 280 0.11 16.46 -10.07
N TYR A 281 -0.06 15.31 -9.40
CA TYR A 281 1.06 14.44 -9.04
C TYR A 281 1.84 14.00 -10.29
N LYS A 282 3.16 14.08 -10.25
CA LYS A 282 4.03 13.67 -11.36
C LYS A 282 4.70 12.35 -11.04
N PHE A 283 4.29 11.30 -11.74
CA PHE A 283 4.91 9.99 -11.65
C PHE A 283 6.35 10.03 -12.20
N ARG A 284 7.31 9.42 -11.50
CA ARG A 284 8.70 9.27 -11.96
C ARG A 284 8.80 8.14 -13.00
N HIS A 285 8.00 7.10 -12.81
CA HIS A 285 7.97 5.89 -13.64
C HIS A 285 6.55 5.54 -14.06
N PRO A 286 5.92 6.32 -14.98
CA PRO A 286 4.55 6.06 -15.41
C PRO A 286 4.42 4.79 -16.25
N GLU A 287 5.49 4.38 -16.95
CA GLU A 287 5.52 3.22 -17.84
C GLU A 287 6.22 2.02 -17.19
N LEU A 288 5.66 0.81 -17.40
CA LEU A 288 6.15 -0.42 -16.76
C LEU A 288 7.62 -0.72 -17.10
N GLN A 289 8.04 -0.48 -18.33
CA GLN A 289 9.40 -0.79 -18.77
C GLN A 289 10.43 0.07 -18.04
N ASP A 290 10.15 1.36 -17.90
CA ASP A 290 11.02 2.31 -17.19
C ASP A 290 11.07 1.99 -15.70
N ALA A 291 9.92 1.64 -15.10
CA ALA A 291 9.82 1.21 -13.72
C ALA A 291 10.67 -0.04 -13.44
N LEU A 292 10.54 -1.08 -14.27
CA LEU A 292 11.33 -2.31 -14.13
C LEU A 292 12.82 -2.05 -14.34
N ALA A 293 13.20 -1.21 -15.31
CA ALA A 293 14.59 -0.83 -15.54
C ALA A 293 15.20 -0.08 -14.33
N ALA A 294 14.43 0.82 -13.70
CA ALA A 294 14.87 1.55 -12.53
C ALA A 294 14.99 0.66 -11.28
N VAL A 295 14.00 -0.21 -11.05
CA VAL A 295 13.92 -1.06 -9.85
C VAL A 295 14.92 -2.22 -9.87
N LEU A 296 15.33 -2.71 -11.05
CA LEU A 296 16.21 -3.89 -11.20
C LEU A 296 17.70 -3.55 -11.37
N LYS A 297 18.05 -2.27 -11.47
CA LYS A 297 19.44 -1.80 -11.38
C LYS A 297 20.00 -2.08 -9.99
#